data_d9a586f92788b1cf8425e5465c7cadbf
#
_entry.id   d9a586f92788b1cf8425e5465c7cadbf
#
_cell.length_a   1.000
_cell.length_b   1.000
_cell.length_c   1.000
_cell.angle_alpha   90.00
_cell.angle_beta   90.00
_cell.angle_gamma   90.00
#
_symmetry.space_group_name_H-M   'P 1'
#
loop_
_entity.id
_entity.type
_entity.pdbx_description
1 polymer ?
#
loop_
_entity_poly.entity_id
_entity_poly.type
_entity_poly.pdbx_seq_one_letter_code
_entity_poly.pdbx_strand_id
1 'polypeptide(L)'
;MIFSAILVLFGGLNMAHAIDTYTAHGGPIKGMTLDRDEKYLVTASFDYSAVLWRIEDMQEVASLVAHDAAVNTARFSPDGKWLATGGDDFQILLWNLAEVVAAPDTVEPIRLKGHLGKIVGMRFSKDSRYLATASWDGTVGIWPIDDLASKRFIKGHDGPVNDVQFSDDGQFLYSAGYDGHVRYWRLSNDEYLRSVVKNGWGVNTMEVDEARDLIAYGTTDGAMMVVTIERGEEKLKLGEDRTPVLSLHWNTETDQIAFGNAKGRVMIVDTGTWTLLRDFRAAHGPVWGLVLMPDDGSLIVAGLDDYITRWRISDYPPEFLAEQTESRRFHPETGLTNGEMQFARKCSVCHTLEANGRRRAGPTLYGIFGRKAGSLEGYPYSDALLYSRIVWNEETIDALFREGPDIVTPGTKMPIQRMKREQDRLDLINFLKKATAIPATSMNQ
;
A
#
# COMPACT_ATOMS: atom_id res chain seq x y z
N MET A 1 -26.27 -25.25 61.57
CA MET A 1 -26.28 -24.21 60.55
C MET A 1 -25.01 -24.38 59.68
N ILE A 2 -25.16 -24.96 58.53
CA ILE A 2 -24.04 -25.20 57.59
C ILE A 2 -24.15 -24.15 56.51
N PHE A 3 -23.20 -23.22 56.46
CA PHE A 3 -23.10 -22.25 55.38
C PHE A 3 -22.35 -22.89 54.20
N SER A 4 -23.05 -23.13 53.08
CA SER A 4 -22.46 -23.50 51.82
C SER A 4 -22.02 -22.21 51.09
N ALA A 5 -20.71 -22.06 50.92
CA ALA A 5 -20.16 -21.02 50.07
C ALA A 5 -20.28 -21.44 48.61
N ILE A 6 -21.06 -20.71 47.82
CA ILE A 6 -21.12 -20.87 46.37
C ILE A 6 -19.91 -20.13 45.77
N LEU A 7 -18.94 -20.90 45.29
CA LEU A 7 -17.80 -20.39 44.50
C LEU A 7 -18.29 -20.07 43.09
N VAL A 8 -18.55 -18.82 42.77
CA VAL A 8 -18.80 -18.37 41.39
C VAL A 8 -17.44 -18.30 40.69
N LEU A 9 -17.16 -19.34 39.90
CA LEU A 9 -16.08 -19.32 38.94
C LEU A 9 -16.48 -18.37 37.82
N PHE A 10 -15.92 -17.14 37.84
CA PHE A 10 -15.82 -16.30 36.63
C PHE A 10 -14.85 -17.00 35.69
N GLY A 11 -15.38 -17.81 34.79
CA GLY A 11 -14.66 -18.22 33.59
C GLY A 11 -14.38 -16.98 32.77
N GLY A 12 -13.15 -16.44 32.82
CA GLY A 12 -12.69 -15.49 31.88
C GLY A 12 -12.75 -16.16 30.50
N LEU A 13 -13.72 -15.78 29.68
CA LEU A 13 -13.68 -15.99 28.23
C LEU A 13 -12.42 -15.28 27.74
N ASN A 14 -11.35 -16.04 27.52
CA ASN A 14 -10.31 -15.61 26.60
C ASN A 14 -10.99 -15.38 25.26
N MET A 15 -11.31 -14.14 24.95
CA MET A 15 -11.67 -13.73 23.60
C MET A 15 -10.41 -13.97 22.74
N ALA A 16 -10.34 -15.17 22.16
CA ALA A 16 -9.32 -15.51 21.18
C ALA A 16 -9.37 -14.45 20.08
N HIS A 17 -8.22 -13.92 19.74
CA HIS A 17 -8.00 -12.76 18.91
C HIS A 17 -8.79 -12.87 17.61
N ALA A 18 -9.78 -11.99 17.45
CA ALA A 18 -10.54 -11.82 16.21
C ALA A 18 -9.75 -11.10 15.11
N ILE A 19 -8.44 -10.87 15.34
CA ILE A 19 -7.52 -10.21 14.43
C ILE A 19 -6.32 -11.11 14.18
N ASP A 20 -6.15 -11.52 12.92
CA ASP A 20 -4.96 -12.24 12.49
C ASP A 20 -4.02 -11.26 11.75
N THR A 21 -2.72 -11.41 11.97
CA THR A 21 -1.69 -10.54 11.40
C THR A 21 -0.73 -11.34 10.54
N TYR A 22 -0.49 -10.88 9.30
CA TYR A 22 0.37 -11.56 8.33
C TYR A 22 1.44 -10.59 7.81
N THR A 23 2.71 -10.97 7.95
CA THR A 23 3.86 -10.12 7.63
C THR A 23 4.72 -10.74 6.53
N ALA A 24 4.92 -10.03 5.42
CA ALA A 24 5.89 -10.37 4.38
C ALA A 24 6.65 -9.14 3.86
N HIS A 25 6.11 -7.95 4.09
CA HIS A 25 6.78 -6.71 3.67
C HIS A 25 7.82 -6.22 4.67
N GLY A 26 8.75 -5.38 4.17
CA GLY A 26 9.72 -4.66 4.98
C GLY A 26 9.35 -3.19 5.23
N GLY A 27 8.17 -2.74 4.76
CA GLY A 27 7.72 -1.36 4.87
C GLY A 27 6.21 -1.23 4.74
N PRO A 28 5.68 0.00 4.84
CA PRO A 28 4.25 0.29 4.73
C PRO A 28 3.62 -0.27 3.46
N ILE A 29 2.39 -0.76 3.59
CA ILE A 29 1.64 -1.36 2.48
C ILE A 29 0.65 -0.33 1.95
N LYS A 30 0.80 0.02 0.66
CA LYS A 30 0.10 1.13 0.01
C LYS A 30 -1.17 0.71 -0.71
N GLY A 31 -1.25 -0.51 -1.17
CA GLY A 31 -2.41 -1.02 -1.92
C GLY A 31 -2.54 -2.52 -1.85
N MET A 32 -3.74 -3.01 -2.09
CA MET A 32 -4.02 -4.44 -2.18
C MET A 32 -5.21 -4.69 -3.10
N THR A 33 -5.29 -5.91 -3.64
CA THR A 33 -6.45 -6.39 -4.40
C THR A 33 -6.51 -7.90 -4.41
N LEU A 34 -7.73 -8.44 -4.54
CA LEU A 34 -7.99 -9.85 -4.79
C LEU A 34 -7.96 -10.15 -6.29
N ASP A 35 -7.62 -11.36 -6.66
CA ASP A 35 -7.94 -11.88 -7.98
C ASP A 35 -9.44 -12.20 -8.06
N ARG A 36 -9.94 -12.43 -9.28
CA ARG A 36 -11.36 -12.66 -9.53
C ARG A 36 -11.92 -13.89 -8.81
N ASP A 37 -11.10 -14.93 -8.70
CA ASP A 37 -11.49 -16.22 -8.12
C ASP A 37 -11.20 -16.27 -6.60
N GLU A 38 -10.76 -15.13 -6.01
CA GLU A 38 -10.43 -14.98 -4.58
C GLU A 38 -9.41 -16.00 -4.05
N LYS A 39 -8.61 -16.52 -4.95
CA LYS A 39 -7.54 -17.45 -4.65
C LYS A 39 -6.29 -16.73 -4.17
N TYR A 40 -6.04 -15.56 -4.70
CA TYR A 40 -4.86 -14.76 -4.42
C TYR A 40 -5.20 -13.33 -4.00
N LEU A 41 -4.42 -12.83 -3.05
CA LEU A 41 -4.32 -11.42 -2.70
C LEU A 41 -2.96 -10.92 -3.15
N VAL A 42 -2.87 -9.72 -3.72
CA VAL A 42 -1.60 -9.02 -3.92
C VAL A 42 -1.55 -7.77 -3.08
N THR A 43 -0.40 -7.49 -2.48
CA THR A 43 -0.11 -6.29 -1.71
C THR A 43 1.06 -5.54 -2.33
N ALA A 44 0.98 -4.19 -2.35
CA ALA A 44 2.00 -3.29 -2.90
C ALA A 44 2.60 -2.44 -1.78
N SER A 45 3.93 -2.29 -1.70
CA SER A 45 4.59 -1.69 -0.54
C SER A 45 5.65 -0.65 -0.88
N PHE A 46 5.90 0.22 0.10
CA PHE A 46 7.03 1.16 0.11
C PHE A 46 8.40 0.47 0.17
N ASP A 47 8.46 -0.83 0.42
CA ASP A 47 9.70 -1.61 0.38
C ASP A 47 10.16 -1.98 -1.04
N TYR A 48 9.48 -1.42 -2.07
CA TYR A 48 9.71 -1.59 -3.50
C TYR A 48 9.29 -2.96 -4.03
N SER A 49 8.52 -3.71 -3.25
CA SER A 49 8.00 -5.02 -3.63
C SER A 49 6.47 -5.03 -3.75
N ALA A 50 5.97 -6.04 -4.47
CA ALA A 50 4.62 -6.54 -4.32
C ALA A 50 4.69 -7.98 -3.84
N VAL A 51 3.79 -8.38 -2.94
CA VAL A 51 3.72 -9.74 -2.41
C VAL A 51 2.43 -10.39 -2.83
N LEU A 52 2.54 -11.59 -3.39
CA LEU A 52 1.42 -12.46 -3.73
C LEU A 52 1.16 -13.42 -2.57
N TRP A 53 -0.07 -13.44 -2.07
CA TRP A 53 -0.53 -14.29 -0.99
C TRP A 53 -1.55 -15.29 -1.50
N ARG A 54 -1.55 -16.51 -0.96
CA ARG A 54 -2.64 -17.47 -1.15
C ARG A 54 -3.67 -17.23 -0.02
N ILE A 55 -4.92 -17.02 -0.40
CA ILE A 55 -5.99 -16.68 0.55
C ILE A 55 -6.32 -17.84 1.51
N GLU A 56 -6.28 -19.08 1.03
CA GLU A 56 -6.64 -20.27 1.80
C GLU A 56 -5.90 -20.37 3.15
N ASP A 57 -4.60 -20.06 3.15
CA ASP A 57 -3.72 -20.19 4.32
C ASP A 57 -2.95 -18.90 4.64
N MET A 58 -3.18 -17.84 3.89
CA MET A 58 -2.48 -16.54 3.99
C MET A 58 -0.95 -16.68 3.94
N GLN A 59 -0.46 -17.67 3.16
CA GLN A 59 0.97 -17.84 2.94
C GLN A 59 1.45 -16.97 1.77
N GLU A 60 2.66 -16.43 1.91
CA GLU A 60 3.39 -15.79 0.84
C GLU A 60 3.71 -16.80 -0.26
N VAL A 61 3.25 -16.52 -1.50
CA VAL A 61 3.54 -17.32 -2.71
C VAL A 61 4.76 -16.75 -3.42
N ALA A 62 4.84 -15.43 -3.52
CA ALA A 62 5.92 -14.74 -4.24
C ALA A 62 6.17 -13.33 -3.67
N SER A 63 7.43 -12.92 -3.64
CA SER A 63 7.85 -11.54 -3.42
C SER A 63 8.42 -10.96 -4.72
N LEU A 64 7.69 -10.06 -5.36
CA LEU A 64 8.01 -9.48 -6.66
C LEU A 64 8.83 -8.19 -6.47
N VAL A 65 10.12 -8.27 -6.73
CA VAL A 65 11.05 -7.18 -6.47
C VAL A 65 11.77 -6.79 -7.76
N ALA A 66 11.19 -5.82 -8.47
CA ALA A 66 11.78 -5.28 -9.70
C ALA A 66 11.55 -3.77 -9.87
N HIS A 67 10.76 -3.13 -9.01
CA HIS A 67 10.61 -1.68 -8.98
C HIS A 67 11.84 -0.98 -8.40
N ASP A 68 12.09 0.21 -8.89
CA ASP A 68 13.18 1.08 -8.45
C ASP A 68 12.77 2.07 -7.34
N ALA A 69 11.49 2.11 -6.99
CA ALA A 69 10.90 2.93 -5.93
C ALA A 69 9.67 2.25 -5.33
N ALA A 70 8.96 2.94 -4.42
CA ALA A 70 7.77 2.43 -3.76
C ALA A 70 6.72 1.93 -4.76
N VAL A 71 6.12 0.77 -4.49
CA VAL A 71 4.99 0.23 -5.26
C VAL A 71 3.70 0.74 -4.61
N ASN A 72 2.87 1.44 -5.39
CA ASN A 72 1.64 2.06 -4.87
C ASN A 72 0.40 1.22 -5.12
N THR A 73 0.38 0.46 -6.21
CA THR A 73 -0.81 -0.25 -6.67
C THR A 73 -0.44 -1.54 -7.37
N ALA A 74 -1.30 -2.54 -7.25
CA ALA A 74 -1.20 -3.82 -7.94
C ALA A 74 -2.60 -4.29 -8.34
N ARG A 75 -2.76 -4.92 -9.51
CA ARG A 75 -4.05 -5.41 -10.04
C ARG A 75 -3.87 -6.67 -10.85
N PHE A 76 -4.78 -7.61 -10.65
CA PHE A 76 -4.91 -8.80 -11.50
C PHE A 76 -5.73 -8.48 -12.76
N SER A 77 -5.41 -9.12 -13.88
CA SER A 77 -6.29 -9.14 -15.03
C SER A 77 -7.48 -10.09 -14.77
N PRO A 78 -8.70 -9.76 -15.25
CA PRO A 78 -9.88 -10.60 -15.03
C PRO A 78 -9.78 -12.02 -15.61
N ASP A 79 -8.92 -12.24 -16.61
CA ASP A 79 -8.65 -13.57 -17.19
C ASP A 79 -7.62 -14.39 -16.41
N GLY A 80 -7.07 -13.83 -15.31
CA GLY A 80 -6.10 -14.49 -14.44
C GLY A 80 -4.71 -14.69 -15.06
N LYS A 81 -4.40 -14.08 -16.22
CA LYS A 81 -3.09 -14.25 -16.86
C LYS A 81 -2.04 -13.29 -16.35
N TRP A 82 -2.45 -12.06 -16.01
CA TRP A 82 -1.53 -10.98 -15.70
C TRP A 82 -1.73 -10.41 -14.30
N LEU A 83 -0.63 -10.06 -13.69
CA LEU A 83 -0.56 -9.18 -12.53
C LEU A 83 0.20 -7.91 -12.95
N ALA A 84 -0.40 -6.74 -12.77
CA ALA A 84 0.27 -5.45 -13.00
C ALA A 84 0.62 -4.79 -11.68
N THR A 85 1.83 -4.22 -11.58
CA THR A 85 2.27 -3.39 -10.43
C THR A 85 2.72 -2.03 -10.94
N GLY A 86 2.43 -0.95 -10.17
CA GLY A 86 2.77 0.43 -10.55
C GLY A 86 3.31 1.22 -9.36
N GLY A 87 4.31 2.07 -9.60
CA GLY A 87 5.05 2.68 -8.51
C GLY A 87 5.53 4.11 -8.73
N ASP A 88 6.30 4.57 -7.74
CA ASP A 88 6.94 5.89 -7.69
C ASP A 88 8.11 6.02 -8.67
N ASP A 89 8.52 4.94 -9.33
CA ASP A 89 9.51 4.92 -10.41
C ASP A 89 8.90 5.21 -11.79
N PHE A 90 7.60 5.54 -11.84
CA PHE A 90 6.82 5.89 -13.03
C PHE A 90 6.66 4.73 -14.02
N GLN A 91 6.94 3.50 -13.60
CA GLN A 91 6.84 2.29 -14.41
C GLN A 91 5.64 1.45 -13.98
N ILE A 92 5.08 0.74 -14.97
CA ILE A 92 4.21 -0.41 -14.74
C ILE A 92 5.03 -1.66 -15.04
N LEU A 93 4.96 -2.65 -14.16
CA LEU A 93 5.53 -3.97 -14.39
C LEU A 93 4.39 -4.95 -14.57
N LEU A 94 4.38 -5.63 -15.73
CA LEU A 94 3.38 -6.62 -16.08
C LEU A 94 3.98 -8.02 -15.94
N TRP A 95 3.43 -8.82 -15.04
CA TRP A 95 3.91 -10.14 -14.66
C TRP A 95 2.99 -11.21 -15.17
N ASN A 96 3.53 -12.29 -15.77
CA ASN A 96 2.75 -13.48 -16.06
C ASN A 96 2.43 -14.21 -14.76
N LEU A 97 1.17 -14.28 -14.38
CA LEU A 97 0.76 -14.82 -13.06
C LEU A 97 1.10 -16.32 -12.92
N ALA A 98 0.95 -17.09 -13.99
CA ALA A 98 1.29 -18.51 -13.95
C ALA A 98 2.79 -18.75 -13.72
N GLU A 99 3.66 -17.91 -14.31
CA GLU A 99 5.10 -17.97 -14.12
C GLU A 99 5.48 -17.50 -12.70
N VAL A 100 4.82 -16.44 -12.17
CA VAL A 100 5.00 -15.98 -10.79
C VAL A 100 4.72 -17.10 -9.79
N VAL A 101 3.64 -17.85 -9.99
CA VAL A 101 3.27 -18.96 -9.09
C VAL A 101 4.21 -20.16 -9.25
N ALA A 102 4.66 -20.45 -10.47
CA ALA A 102 5.51 -21.63 -10.75
C ALA A 102 6.99 -21.42 -10.36
N ALA A 103 7.53 -20.21 -10.57
CA ALA A 103 8.95 -19.93 -10.41
C ALA A 103 9.19 -18.46 -9.95
N PRO A 104 8.77 -18.09 -8.73
CA PRO A 104 8.73 -16.69 -8.28
C PRO A 104 10.10 -16.00 -8.30
N ASP A 105 11.19 -16.74 -8.08
CA ASP A 105 12.54 -16.17 -7.98
C ASP A 105 13.19 -15.86 -9.33
N THR A 106 12.60 -16.34 -10.44
CA THR A 106 13.19 -16.23 -11.78
C THR A 106 12.32 -15.48 -12.78
N VAL A 107 11.09 -15.11 -12.41
CA VAL A 107 10.17 -14.41 -13.30
C VAL A 107 10.62 -12.98 -13.53
N GLU A 108 10.68 -12.57 -14.80
CA GLU A 108 11.00 -11.21 -15.19
C GLU A 108 9.73 -10.50 -15.73
N PRO A 109 9.42 -9.27 -15.28
CA PRO A 109 8.25 -8.55 -15.76
C PRO A 109 8.50 -7.87 -17.10
N ILE A 110 7.44 -7.66 -17.86
CA ILE A 110 7.44 -6.72 -18.98
C ILE A 110 7.36 -5.31 -18.40
N ARG A 111 8.34 -4.44 -18.75
CA ARG A 111 8.41 -3.05 -18.26
C ARG A 111 7.69 -2.10 -19.20
N LEU A 112 6.63 -1.45 -18.72
CA LEU A 112 5.89 -0.45 -19.46
C LEU A 112 6.30 0.95 -18.99
N LYS A 113 6.81 1.77 -19.94
CA LYS A 113 7.30 3.12 -19.66
C LYS A 113 6.54 4.15 -20.48
N GLY A 114 6.34 5.34 -19.93
CA GLY A 114 5.70 6.45 -20.63
C GLY A 114 5.11 7.52 -19.73
N HIS A 115 4.68 7.17 -18.51
CA HIS A 115 4.32 8.17 -17.50
C HIS A 115 5.54 8.97 -17.03
N LEU A 116 5.29 10.22 -16.63
CA LEU A 116 6.29 11.15 -16.11
C LEU A 116 6.08 11.46 -14.61
N GLY A 117 5.17 10.73 -13.97
CA GLY A 117 4.84 10.84 -12.56
C GLY A 117 4.46 9.50 -11.96
N LYS A 118 4.27 9.47 -10.65
CA LYS A 118 3.88 8.30 -9.87
C LYS A 118 2.62 7.65 -10.42
N ILE A 119 2.60 6.32 -10.48
CA ILE A 119 1.42 5.55 -10.82
C ILE A 119 0.75 5.14 -9.51
N VAL A 120 -0.51 5.53 -9.33
CA VAL A 120 -1.22 5.37 -8.06
C VAL A 120 -2.52 4.59 -8.20
N GLY A 121 -3.08 4.50 -9.40
CA GLY A 121 -4.28 3.72 -9.72
C GLY A 121 -4.11 2.94 -11.01
N MET A 122 -4.70 1.76 -11.08
CA MET A 122 -4.72 0.91 -12.28
C MET A 122 -5.99 0.06 -12.29
N ARG A 123 -6.50 -0.24 -13.50
CA ARG A 123 -7.57 -1.23 -13.73
C ARG A 123 -7.39 -1.90 -15.09
N PHE A 124 -7.63 -3.20 -15.16
CA PHE A 124 -7.83 -3.89 -16.42
C PHE A 124 -9.27 -3.71 -16.91
N SER A 125 -9.47 -3.71 -18.23
CA SER A 125 -10.80 -3.86 -18.81
C SER A 125 -11.37 -5.25 -18.49
N LYS A 126 -12.71 -5.40 -18.45
CA LYS A 126 -13.36 -6.69 -18.13
C LYS A 126 -12.96 -7.83 -19.07
N ASP A 127 -12.63 -7.50 -20.32
CA ASP A 127 -12.15 -8.45 -21.32
C ASP A 127 -10.63 -8.67 -21.27
N SER A 128 -9.94 -8.07 -20.32
CA SER A 128 -8.47 -8.15 -20.10
C SER A 128 -7.61 -7.62 -21.26
N ARG A 129 -8.20 -6.96 -22.27
CA ARG A 129 -7.46 -6.48 -23.45
C ARG A 129 -6.73 -5.17 -23.22
N TYR A 130 -7.14 -4.40 -22.23
CA TYR A 130 -6.56 -3.10 -21.91
C TYR A 130 -6.23 -2.99 -20.42
N LEU A 131 -5.15 -2.29 -20.13
CA LEU A 131 -4.85 -1.76 -18.80
C LEU A 131 -4.97 -0.24 -18.85
N ALA A 132 -5.73 0.36 -17.93
CA ALA A 132 -5.74 1.81 -17.68
C ALA A 132 -4.91 2.11 -16.45
N THR A 133 -4.20 3.25 -16.46
CA THR A 133 -3.34 3.70 -15.36
C THR A 133 -3.58 5.17 -15.03
N ALA A 134 -3.65 5.49 -13.75
CA ALA A 134 -3.76 6.85 -13.23
C ALA A 134 -2.40 7.34 -12.71
N SER A 135 -1.98 8.51 -13.16
CA SER A 135 -0.68 9.06 -12.77
C SER A 135 -0.75 10.49 -12.24
N TRP A 136 0.17 10.79 -11.35
CA TRP A 136 0.38 12.14 -10.84
C TRP A 136 1.02 13.10 -11.86
N ASP A 137 1.32 12.61 -13.08
CA ASP A 137 1.65 13.48 -14.21
C ASP A 137 0.42 14.15 -14.85
N GLY A 138 -0.78 13.89 -14.31
CA GLY A 138 -2.05 14.46 -14.79
C GLY A 138 -2.66 13.71 -15.97
N THR A 139 -2.14 12.53 -16.30
CA THR A 139 -2.61 11.74 -17.45
C THR A 139 -3.18 10.38 -17.02
N VAL A 140 -4.03 9.84 -17.89
CA VAL A 140 -4.44 8.44 -17.88
C VAL A 140 -3.73 7.72 -19.01
N GLY A 141 -2.98 6.65 -18.69
CA GLY A 141 -2.37 5.77 -19.69
C GLY A 141 -3.33 4.66 -20.09
N ILE A 142 -3.44 4.37 -21.39
CA ILE A 142 -4.15 3.23 -21.95
C ILE A 142 -3.15 2.31 -22.64
N TRP A 143 -3.10 1.07 -22.16
CA TRP A 143 -2.12 0.06 -22.60
C TRP A 143 -2.85 -1.14 -23.18
N PRO A 144 -2.91 -1.29 -24.52
CA PRO A 144 -3.41 -2.52 -25.16
C PRO A 144 -2.47 -3.69 -24.83
N ILE A 145 -2.98 -4.75 -24.18
CA ILE A 145 -2.15 -5.86 -23.69
C ILE A 145 -1.49 -6.65 -24.83
N ASP A 146 -2.22 -6.84 -25.94
CA ASP A 146 -1.71 -7.57 -27.11
C ASP A 146 -0.78 -6.72 -28.00
N ASP A 147 -0.79 -5.38 -27.83
CA ASP A 147 0.04 -4.43 -28.58
C ASP A 147 0.48 -3.25 -27.72
N LEU A 148 1.42 -3.50 -26.81
CA LEU A 148 1.93 -2.53 -25.86
C LEU A 148 2.63 -1.32 -26.54
N ALA A 149 2.98 -1.42 -27.83
CA ALA A 149 3.55 -0.31 -28.59
C ALA A 149 2.50 0.76 -28.91
N SER A 150 1.24 0.39 -29.05
CA SER A 150 0.10 1.28 -29.34
C SER A 150 -0.47 1.98 -28.09
N LYS A 151 0.33 2.07 -27.02
CA LYS A 151 -0.07 2.84 -25.84
C LYS A 151 -0.35 4.30 -26.15
N ARG A 152 -1.28 4.90 -25.39
CA ARG A 152 -1.61 6.34 -25.49
C ARG A 152 -1.94 6.94 -24.13
N PHE A 153 -1.95 8.27 -24.07
CA PHE A 153 -2.15 9.01 -22.83
C PHE A 153 -3.25 10.05 -22.99
N ILE A 154 -4.33 9.92 -22.21
CA ILE A 154 -5.44 10.87 -22.16
C ILE A 154 -5.07 12.00 -21.20
N LYS A 155 -5.19 13.26 -21.67
CA LYS A 155 -4.94 14.49 -20.90
C LYS A 155 -6.26 15.22 -20.69
N GLY A 156 -6.38 15.91 -19.55
CA GLY A 156 -7.57 16.73 -19.32
C GLY A 156 -7.92 16.97 -17.85
N HIS A 157 -7.28 16.28 -16.90
CA HIS A 157 -7.34 16.68 -15.51
C HIS A 157 -6.42 17.87 -15.22
N ASP A 158 -6.85 18.76 -14.33
CA ASP A 158 -6.07 19.93 -13.88
C ASP A 158 -5.19 19.56 -12.65
N GLY A 159 -4.47 18.44 -12.74
CA GLY A 159 -3.60 17.93 -11.69
C GLY A 159 -3.51 16.41 -11.67
N PRO A 160 -3.00 15.83 -10.57
CA PRO A 160 -2.85 14.39 -10.42
C PRO A 160 -4.13 13.61 -10.69
N VAL A 161 -4.02 12.50 -11.43
CA VAL A 161 -5.09 11.50 -11.55
C VAL A 161 -4.83 10.41 -10.51
N ASN A 162 -5.83 10.12 -9.68
CA ASN A 162 -5.69 9.23 -8.53
C ASN A 162 -6.26 7.83 -8.80
N ASP A 163 -7.34 7.71 -9.58
CA ASP A 163 -7.96 6.42 -9.87
C ASP A 163 -8.58 6.39 -11.26
N VAL A 164 -8.75 5.17 -11.82
CA VAL A 164 -9.36 4.92 -13.13
C VAL A 164 -10.17 3.64 -13.10
N GLN A 165 -11.26 3.60 -13.89
CA GLN A 165 -12.05 2.38 -14.10
C GLN A 165 -12.68 2.40 -15.50
N PHE A 166 -12.66 1.25 -16.19
CA PHE A 166 -13.40 1.07 -17.45
C PHE A 166 -14.89 0.95 -17.18
N SER A 167 -15.71 1.36 -18.19
CA SER A 167 -17.09 0.95 -18.29
C SER A 167 -17.22 -0.57 -18.48
N ASP A 168 -18.38 -1.11 -18.18
CA ASP A 168 -18.64 -2.55 -18.28
C ASP A 168 -18.47 -3.10 -19.70
N ASP A 169 -18.79 -2.30 -20.71
CA ASP A 169 -18.63 -2.63 -22.13
C ASP A 169 -17.21 -2.34 -22.67
N GLY A 170 -16.34 -1.73 -21.85
CA GLY A 170 -14.96 -1.38 -22.24
C GLY A 170 -14.86 -0.23 -23.25
N GLN A 171 -15.96 0.44 -23.62
CA GLN A 171 -15.96 1.53 -24.60
C GLN A 171 -15.64 2.89 -23.97
N PHE A 172 -15.83 3.01 -22.66
CA PHE A 172 -15.63 4.25 -21.92
C PHE A 172 -14.72 4.05 -20.71
N LEU A 173 -14.32 5.17 -20.13
CA LEU A 173 -13.45 5.21 -18.96
C LEU A 173 -13.91 6.29 -17.99
N TYR A 174 -13.85 5.97 -16.71
CA TYR A 174 -13.94 6.91 -15.59
C TYR A 174 -12.55 7.21 -15.07
N SER A 175 -12.26 8.48 -14.77
CA SER A 175 -11.00 8.88 -14.13
C SER A 175 -11.28 9.88 -13.00
N ALA A 176 -10.67 9.64 -11.82
CA ALA A 176 -10.81 10.48 -10.65
C ALA A 176 -9.55 11.30 -10.42
N GLY A 177 -9.68 12.61 -10.26
CA GLY A 177 -8.57 13.55 -10.15
C GLY A 177 -8.53 14.33 -8.84
N TYR A 178 -7.33 14.83 -8.53
CA TYR A 178 -7.11 15.77 -7.43
C TYR A 178 -7.83 17.11 -7.64
N ASP A 179 -8.21 17.40 -8.89
CA ASP A 179 -9.05 18.54 -9.29
C ASP A 179 -10.54 18.43 -8.85
N GLY A 180 -10.90 17.33 -8.15
CA GLY A 180 -12.25 17.11 -7.61
C GLY A 180 -13.26 16.59 -8.63
N HIS A 181 -12.82 16.20 -9.81
CA HIS A 181 -13.67 15.66 -10.84
C HIS A 181 -13.54 14.16 -10.99
N VAL A 182 -14.65 13.45 -11.24
CA VAL A 182 -14.65 12.17 -11.94
C VAL A 182 -15.10 12.42 -13.36
N ARG A 183 -14.21 12.20 -14.31
CA ARG A 183 -14.43 12.45 -15.75
C ARG A 183 -14.79 11.17 -16.47
N TYR A 184 -15.66 11.28 -17.47
CA TYR A 184 -16.13 10.20 -18.32
C TYR A 184 -15.65 10.43 -19.74
N TRP A 185 -14.97 9.43 -20.31
CA TRP A 185 -14.26 9.51 -21.58
C TRP A 185 -14.74 8.44 -22.53
N ARG A 186 -14.85 8.77 -23.84
CA ARG A 186 -15.00 7.77 -24.90
C ARG A 186 -13.63 7.32 -25.38
N LEU A 187 -13.34 6.02 -25.29
CA LEU A 187 -12.00 5.49 -25.57
C LEU A 187 -11.66 5.38 -27.08
N SER A 188 -12.64 5.37 -27.97
CA SER A 188 -12.39 5.27 -29.40
C SER A 188 -11.63 6.47 -30.00
N ASN A 189 -11.76 7.64 -29.37
CA ASN A 189 -11.16 8.91 -29.81
C ASN A 189 -10.62 9.78 -28.67
N ASP A 190 -10.54 9.22 -27.47
CA ASP A 190 -10.11 9.87 -26.21
C ASP A 190 -10.90 11.15 -25.88
N GLU A 191 -12.19 11.18 -26.27
CA GLU A 191 -13.07 12.34 -26.12
C GLU A 191 -13.59 12.47 -24.69
N TYR A 192 -13.39 13.64 -24.08
CA TYR A 192 -14.06 14.00 -22.84
C TYR A 192 -15.56 14.22 -23.11
N LEU A 193 -16.40 13.48 -22.42
CA LEU A 193 -17.86 13.59 -22.58
C LEU A 193 -18.47 14.48 -21.50
N ARG A 194 -18.17 14.22 -20.23
CA ARG A 194 -18.70 14.98 -19.10
C ARG A 194 -17.96 14.66 -17.80
N SER A 195 -18.16 15.48 -16.77
CA SER A 195 -17.87 15.08 -15.39
C SER A 195 -19.09 14.40 -14.78
N VAL A 196 -18.93 13.18 -14.28
CA VAL A 196 -19.93 12.45 -13.50
C VAL A 196 -20.01 13.02 -12.09
N VAL A 197 -18.84 13.35 -11.51
CA VAL A 197 -18.72 13.97 -10.20
C VAL A 197 -17.99 15.31 -10.32
N LYS A 198 -18.47 16.33 -9.56
CA LYS A 198 -17.83 17.64 -9.36
C LYS A 198 -17.90 17.94 -7.87
N ASN A 199 -16.88 17.52 -7.12
CA ASN A 199 -16.90 17.58 -5.66
C ASN A 199 -16.27 18.86 -5.07
N GLY A 200 -15.44 19.58 -5.82
CA GLY A 200 -14.70 20.74 -5.32
C GLY A 200 -13.43 20.38 -4.51
N TRP A 201 -13.33 19.16 -4.03
CA TRP A 201 -12.16 18.57 -3.35
C TRP A 201 -11.71 17.33 -4.09
N GLY A 202 -10.40 17.04 -4.08
CA GLY A 202 -9.83 15.92 -4.81
C GLY A 202 -10.52 14.59 -4.49
N VAL A 203 -10.75 13.79 -5.53
CA VAL A 203 -11.23 12.42 -5.40
C VAL A 203 -10.03 11.49 -5.35
N ASN A 204 -9.89 10.73 -4.26
CA ASN A 204 -8.73 9.85 -4.03
C ASN A 204 -8.93 8.45 -4.59
N THR A 205 -10.16 7.93 -4.51
CA THR A 205 -10.51 6.57 -4.90
C THR A 205 -11.95 6.53 -5.36
N MET A 206 -12.28 5.62 -6.27
CA MET A 206 -13.64 5.40 -6.75
C MET A 206 -13.88 3.94 -7.11
N GLU A 207 -15.13 3.53 -7.07
CA GLU A 207 -15.63 2.31 -7.70
C GLU A 207 -16.95 2.56 -8.37
N VAL A 208 -17.15 1.97 -9.55
CA VAL A 208 -18.31 2.16 -10.42
C VAL A 208 -19.05 0.84 -10.57
N ASP A 209 -20.36 0.89 -10.35
CA ASP A 209 -21.32 -0.18 -10.65
C ASP A 209 -22.35 0.35 -11.65
N GLU A 210 -22.08 0.17 -12.95
CA GLU A 210 -22.96 0.63 -14.03
C GLU A 210 -24.31 -0.11 -14.05
N ALA A 211 -24.30 -1.38 -13.60
CA ALA A 211 -25.54 -2.17 -13.57
C ALA A 211 -26.59 -1.57 -12.63
N ARG A 212 -26.12 -0.89 -11.56
CA ARG A 212 -26.98 -0.19 -10.59
C ARG A 212 -27.06 1.32 -10.82
N ASP A 213 -26.41 1.86 -11.86
CA ASP A 213 -26.24 3.30 -12.11
C ASP A 213 -25.59 4.03 -10.94
N LEU A 214 -24.54 3.43 -10.29
CA LEU A 214 -23.93 3.97 -9.09
C LEU A 214 -22.43 4.16 -9.24
N ILE A 215 -21.93 5.24 -8.61
CA ILE A 215 -20.52 5.47 -8.38
C ILE A 215 -20.29 5.79 -6.90
N ALA A 216 -19.37 5.05 -6.27
CA ALA A 216 -18.87 5.33 -4.94
C ALA A 216 -17.54 6.03 -5.03
N TYR A 217 -17.25 7.01 -4.17
CA TYR A 217 -15.96 7.68 -4.14
C TYR A 217 -15.61 8.23 -2.76
N GLY A 218 -14.31 8.33 -2.52
CA GLY A 218 -13.74 8.92 -1.33
C GLY A 218 -12.89 10.15 -1.66
N THR A 219 -12.97 11.19 -0.82
CA THR A 219 -12.40 12.51 -1.11
C THR A 219 -11.27 12.91 -0.15
N THR A 220 -10.50 13.94 -0.56
CA THR A 220 -9.43 14.50 0.26
C THR A 220 -9.92 15.27 1.49
N ASP A 221 -11.16 15.78 1.48
CA ASP A 221 -11.79 16.41 2.63
C ASP A 221 -12.58 15.44 3.53
N GLY A 222 -12.59 14.13 3.18
CA GLY A 222 -13.11 13.07 4.02
C GLY A 222 -14.54 12.63 3.69
N ALA A 223 -15.18 13.15 2.64
CA ALA A 223 -16.48 12.69 2.25
C ALA A 223 -16.40 11.27 1.63
N MET A 224 -17.27 10.39 2.11
CA MET A 224 -17.56 9.05 1.58
C MET A 224 -18.92 9.13 0.90
N MET A 225 -18.93 9.02 -0.41
CA MET A 225 -20.12 9.32 -1.21
C MET A 225 -20.51 8.15 -2.09
N VAL A 226 -21.82 7.96 -2.28
CA VAL A 226 -22.36 7.16 -3.38
C VAL A 226 -23.43 8.01 -4.07
N VAL A 227 -23.32 8.13 -5.39
CA VAL A 227 -24.29 8.89 -6.22
C VAL A 227 -24.67 8.10 -7.47
N THR A 228 -25.79 8.46 -8.10
CA THR A 228 -26.13 7.90 -9.41
C THR A 228 -25.24 8.50 -10.50
N ILE A 229 -24.80 7.66 -11.46
CA ILE A 229 -23.91 8.06 -12.56
C ILE A 229 -24.62 9.04 -13.51
N GLU A 230 -25.88 8.77 -13.83
CA GLU A 230 -26.61 9.59 -14.80
C GLU A 230 -27.00 10.96 -14.26
N ARG A 231 -27.54 11.02 -13.04
CA ARG A 231 -28.18 12.24 -12.49
C ARG A 231 -27.39 12.87 -11.34
N GLY A 232 -26.41 12.18 -10.74
CA GLY A 232 -25.68 12.65 -9.57
C GLY A 232 -26.54 12.67 -8.30
N GLU A 233 -27.62 11.89 -8.24
CA GLU A 233 -28.47 11.79 -7.06
C GLU A 233 -27.71 11.10 -5.92
N GLU A 234 -27.68 11.73 -4.74
CA GLU A 234 -27.04 11.20 -3.55
C GLU A 234 -27.81 9.98 -3.01
N LYS A 235 -27.10 8.86 -2.82
CA LYS A 235 -27.58 7.64 -2.15
C LYS A 235 -26.98 7.47 -0.76
N LEU A 236 -25.73 7.88 -0.61
CA LEU A 236 -25.00 7.84 0.65
C LEU A 236 -24.08 9.05 0.77
N LYS A 237 -24.02 9.61 1.98
CA LYS A 237 -23.02 10.60 2.38
C LYS A 237 -22.62 10.36 3.83
N LEU A 238 -21.33 10.06 4.03
CA LEU A 238 -20.71 9.91 5.33
C LEU A 238 -19.43 10.75 5.40
N GLY A 239 -18.83 10.87 6.59
CA GLY A 239 -17.54 11.54 6.78
C GLY A 239 -17.68 13.04 7.02
N GLU A 240 -17.83 13.44 8.28
CA GLU A 240 -17.91 14.84 8.70
C GLU A 240 -16.60 15.39 9.30
N ASP A 241 -15.60 14.53 9.56
CA ASP A 241 -14.42 14.84 10.35
C ASP A 241 -13.24 15.40 9.53
N ARG A 242 -13.44 15.68 8.24
CA ARG A 242 -12.43 16.18 7.29
C ARG A 242 -11.16 15.32 7.23
N THR A 243 -11.29 14.03 7.48
CA THR A 243 -10.18 13.07 7.40
C THR A 243 -10.17 12.41 6.02
N PRO A 244 -9.12 12.57 5.18
CA PRO A 244 -9.08 12.02 3.84
C PRO A 244 -9.46 10.54 3.79
N VAL A 245 -10.33 10.17 2.86
CA VAL A 245 -10.63 8.79 2.50
C VAL A 245 -9.56 8.30 1.54
N LEU A 246 -8.95 7.16 1.82
CA LEU A 246 -7.76 6.70 1.09
C LEU A 246 -7.96 5.37 0.40
N SER A 247 -8.95 4.61 0.81
CA SER A 247 -9.28 3.31 0.23
C SER A 247 -10.78 3.08 0.23
N LEU A 248 -11.22 2.30 -0.74
CA LEU A 248 -12.59 1.91 -0.94
C LEU A 248 -12.59 0.52 -1.56
N HIS A 249 -13.53 -0.32 -1.14
CA HIS A 249 -13.80 -1.62 -1.76
C HIS A 249 -15.29 -1.90 -1.73
N TRP A 250 -15.84 -2.17 -2.90
CA TRP A 250 -17.25 -2.53 -3.06
C TRP A 250 -17.35 -4.02 -3.36
N ASN A 251 -17.86 -4.77 -2.42
CA ASN A 251 -18.20 -6.18 -2.63
C ASN A 251 -19.67 -6.27 -3.06
N THR A 252 -19.89 -6.52 -4.35
CA THR A 252 -21.24 -6.59 -4.94
C THR A 252 -21.94 -7.93 -4.66
N GLU A 253 -21.22 -8.96 -4.24
CA GLU A 253 -21.78 -10.27 -3.88
C GLU A 253 -22.43 -10.25 -2.51
N THR A 254 -21.82 -9.50 -1.57
CA THR A 254 -22.35 -9.35 -0.21
C THR A 254 -23.17 -8.07 -0.01
N ASP A 255 -23.38 -7.27 -1.07
CA ASP A 255 -24.01 -5.95 -0.99
C ASP A 255 -23.41 -5.02 0.06
N GLN A 256 -22.06 -5.00 0.15
CA GLN A 256 -21.33 -4.19 1.11
C GLN A 256 -20.28 -3.30 0.46
N ILE A 257 -20.14 -2.09 0.99
CA ILE A 257 -19.06 -1.18 0.64
C ILE A 257 -18.29 -0.77 1.90
N ALA A 258 -16.98 -0.78 1.83
CA ALA A 258 -16.11 -0.34 2.90
C ALA A 258 -15.28 0.87 2.48
N PHE A 259 -15.15 1.84 3.37
CA PHE A 259 -14.30 3.02 3.23
C PHE A 259 -13.26 3.05 4.33
N GLY A 260 -12.01 3.31 3.95
CA GLY A 260 -10.88 3.48 4.87
C GLY A 260 -10.31 4.89 4.83
N ASN A 261 -10.00 5.48 6.00
CA ASN A 261 -9.54 6.85 6.09
C ASN A 261 -8.10 7.00 6.62
N ALA A 262 -7.58 8.23 6.59
CA ALA A 262 -6.21 8.55 6.98
C ALA A 262 -5.92 8.41 8.49
N LYS A 263 -6.95 8.24 9.33
CA LYS A 263 -6.81 8.03 10.79
C LYS A 263 -7.04 6.58 11.23
N GLY A 264 -7.18 5.66 10.27
CA GLY A 264 -7.35 4.24 10.59
C GLY A 264 -8.79 3.78 10.77
N ARG A 265 -9.75 4.66 10.56
CA ARG A 265 -11.19 4.32 10.67
C ARG A 265 -11.66 3.62 9.42
N VAL A 266 -12.46 2.58 9.60
CA VAL A 266 -13.16 1.87 8.54
C VAL A 266 -14.65 1.96 8.81
N MET A 267 -15.41 2.31 7.79
CA MET A 267 -16.87 2.28 7.78
C MET A 267 -17.36 1.26 6.75
N ILE A 268 -18.28 0.38 7.14
CA ILE A 268 -18.89 -0.62 6.27
C ILE A 268 -20.38 -0.34 6.18
N VAL A 269 -20.90 -0.23 4.96
CA VAL A 269 -22.27 0.11 4.66
C VAL A 269 -22.91 -1.03 3.85
N ASP A 270 -24.15 -1.36 4.18
CA ASP A 270 -25.03 -2.22 3.37
C ASP A 270 -25.55 -1.42 2.18
N THR A 271 -25.30 -1.86 0.95
CA THR A 271 -25.69 -1.13 -0.27
C THR A 271 -27.11 -1.42 -0.74
N GLY A 272 -27.78 -2.41 -0.16
CA GLY A 272 -29.20 -2.65 -0.41
C GLY A 272 -30.11 -1.70 0.38
N THR A 273 -29.70 -1.37 1.61
CA THR A 273 -30.45 -0.51 2.54
C THR A 273 -29.82 0.85 2.80
N TRP A 274 -28.58 1.06 2.40
CA TRP A 274 -27.75 2.24 2.68
C TRP A 274 -27.58 2.51 4.18
N THR A 275 -27.54 1.44 4.99
CA THR A 275 -27.34 1.55 6.43
C THR A 275 -25.89 1.26 6.80
N LEU A 276 -25.37 2.03 7.77
CA LEU A 276 -24.05 1.81 8.32
C LEU A 276 -24.06 0.53 9.17
N LEU A 277 -23.33 -0.50 8.73
CA LEU A 277 -23.22 -1.79 9.43
C LEU A 277 -22.13 -1.75 10.51
N ARG A 278 -20.99 -1.13 10.21
CA ARG A 278 -19.83 -1.10 11.10
C ARG A 278 -19.10 0.23 10.97
N ASP A 279 -18.56 0.67 12.09
CA ASP A 279 -17.76 1.87 12.21
C ASP A 279 -16.72 1.65 13.31
N PHE A 280 -15.47 1.44 12.93
CA PHE A 280 -14.44 1.10 13.89
C PHE A 280 -13.05 1.55 13.43
N ARG A 281 -12.10 1.55 14.36
CA ARG A 281 -10.70 1.83 14.08
C ARG A 281 -9.95 0.54 13.79
N ALA A 282 -9.65 0.29 12.53
CA ALA A 282 -8.97 -0.90 12.06
C ALA A 282 -7.43 -0.77 12.01
N ALA A 283 -6.90 0.46 12.06
CA ALA A 283 -5.47 0.72 12.02
C ALA A 283 -5.09 1.97 12.84
N HIS A 284 -3.83 2.09 13.26
CA HIS A 284 -3.33 3.28 13.97
C HIS A 284 -2.93 4.44 13.06
N GLY A 285 -3.03 4.30 11.76
CA GLY A 285 -2.69 5.29 10.74
C GLY A 285 -3.57 5.12 9.53
N PRO A 286 -3.16 5.67 8.38
CA PRO A 286 -3.94 5.59 7.16
C PRO A 286 -4.24 4.14 6.78
N VAL A 287 -5.48 3.88 6.41
CA VAL A 287 -5.91 2.66 5.73
C VAL A 287 -5.73 2.90 4.24
N TRP A 288 -4.62 2.43 3.68
CA TRP A 288 -4.33 2.59 2.26
C TRP A 288 -4.84 1.45 1.40
N GLY A 289 -5.00 0.27 1.99
CA GLY A 289 -5.61 -0.87 1.34
C GLY A 289 -6.65 -1.51 2.25
N LEU A 290 -7.77 -1.92 1.66
CA LEU A 290 -8.79 -2.71 2.33
C LEU A 290 -9.50 -3.60 1.33
N VAL A 291 -9.92 -4.77 1.79
CA VAL A 291 -10.68 -5.75 1.01
C VAL A 291 -11.72 -6.41 1.91
N LEU A 292 -12.98 -6.39 1.50
CA LEU A 292 -14.06 -7.17 2.08
C LEU A 292 -14.04 -8.56 1.46
N MET A 293 -13.88 -9.60 2.29
CA MET A 293 -13.92 -10.99 1.86
C MET A 293 -15.38 -11.46 1.77
N PRO A 294 -15.82 -12.05 0.65
CA PRO A 294 -17.22 -12.49 0.53
C PRO A 294 -17.52 -13.74 1.34
N ASP A 295 -16.61 -14.72 1.39
CA ASP A 295 -16.85 -16.05 1.95
C ASP A 295 -17.16 -16.03 3.45
N ASP A 296 -16.45 -15.21 4.24
CA ASP A 296 -16.60 -15.18 5.71
C ASP A 296 -16.90 -13.78 6.26
N GLY A 297 -17.11 -12.80 5.37
CA GLY A 297 -17.38 -11.41 5.76
C GLY A 297 -16.22 -10.76 6.53
N SER A 298 -15.00 -11.30 6.45
CA SER A 298 -13.85 -10.68 7.09
C SER A 298 -13.37 -9.48 6.28
N LEU A 299 -12.65 -8.58 6.93
CA LEU A 299 -12.01 -7.42 6.34
C LEU A 299 -10.50 -7.57 6.42
N ILE A 300 -9.79 -7.46 5.30
CA ILE A 300 -8.33 -7.34 5.27
C ILE A 300 -7.96 -5.87 5.16
N VAL A 301 -7.04 -5.41 6.02
CA VAL A 301 -6.62 -4.01 6.10
C VAL A 301 -5.10 -3.89 6.03
N ALA A 302 -4.62 -2.88 5.34
CA ALA A 302 -3.21 -2.51 5.26
C ALA A 302 -3.00 -1.00 5.37
N GLY A 303 -1.81 -0.60 5.82
CA GLY A 303 -1.49 0.81 6.01
C GLY A 303 -0.01 1.05 6.32
N LEU A 304 0.27 1.82 7.39
CA LEU A 304 1.64 2.20 7.77
C LEU A 304 2.51 1.04 8.20
N ASP A 305 1.90 -0.05 8.61
CA ASP A 305 2.64 -1.21 9.09
C ASP A 305 3.17 -2.07 7.93
N ASP A 306 4.12 -2.95 8.23
CA ASP A 306 4.71 -3.89 7.27
C ASP A 306 3.95 -5.23 7.22
N TYR A 307 2.75 -5.26 7.78
CA TYR A 307 1.85 -6.40 7.82
C TYR A 307 0.44 -6.02 7.38
N ILE A 308 -0.35 -7.02 6.99
CA ILE A 308 -1.80 -6.92 6.82
C ILE A 308 -2.51 -7.52 8.04
N THR A 309 -3.68 -7.00 8.36
CA THR A 309 -4.56 -7.54 9.40
C THR A 309 -5.85 -8.07 8.78
N ARG A 310 -6.29 -9.25 9.22
CA ARG A 310 -7.60 -9.82 8.87
C ARG A 310 -8.53 -9.73 10.08
N TRP A 311 -9.61 -9.01 9.92
CA TRP A 311 -10.63 -8.76 10.93
C TRP A 311 -11.85 -9.65 10.66
N ARG A 312 -12.22 -10.50 11.62
CA ARG A 312 -13.49 -11.23 11.59
C ARG A 312 -14.58 -10.28 12.10
N ILE A 313 -15.21 -9.55 11.21
CA ILE A 313 -16.12 -8.46 11.54
C ILE A 313 -17.32 -8.94 12.37
N SER A 314 -17.80 -10.18 12.16
CA SER A 314 -18.89 -10.83 12.92
C SER A 314 -18.62 -10.94 14.41
N ASP A 315 -17.33 -11.02 14.82
CA ASP A 315 -16.93 -11.25 16.21
C ASP A 315 -16.97 -9.96 17.05
N TYR A 316 -17.24 -8.80 16.40
CA TYR A 316 -17.27 -7.51 17.07
C TYR A 316 -18.67 -6.90 17.08
N PRO A 317 -19.06 -6.20 18.19
CA PRO A 317 -20.27 -5.40 18.18
C PRO A 317 -20.16 -4.23 17.19
N PRO A 318 -21.30 -3.70 16.67
CA PRO A 318 -21.30 -2.66 15.65
C PRO A 318 -20.51 -1.39 15.97
N GLU A 319 -20.38 -1.03 17.24
CA GLU A 319 -19.71 0.19 17.72
C GLU A 319 -18.34 -0.08 18.35
N PHE A 320 -17.68 -1.17 17.97
CA PHE A 320 -16.40 -1.54 18.57
C PHE A 320 -15.28 -0.62 18.12
N LEU A 321 -14.70 0.15 19.05
CA LEU A 321 -13.44 0.83 18.87
C LEU A 321 -12.32 -0.12 19.31
N ALA A 322 -11.70 -0.83 18.37
CA ALA A 322 -10.57 -1.68 18.69
C ALA A 322 -9.39 -0.84 19.19
N GLU A 323 -9.03 -0.97 20.44
CA GLU A 323 -7.70 -0.61 20.90
C GLU A 323 -6.76 -1.72 20.45
N GLN A 324 -6.00 -1.47 19.37
CA GLN A 324 -4.91 -2.37 19.01
C GLN A 324 -3.86 -2.32 20.12
N THR A 325 -3.62 -3.45 20.75
CA THR A 325 -2.64 -3.60 21.82
C THR A 325 -1.20 -3.76 21.32
N GLU A 326 -1.00 -3.95 20.02
CA GLU A 326 0.34 -4.07 19.46
C GLU A 326 0.96 -2.70 19.18
N SER A 327 2.18 -2.48 19.70
CA SER A 327 2.91 -1.25 19.47
C SER A 327 3.32 -1.14 18.00
N ARG A 328 3.12 0.02 17.41
CA ARG A 328 3.60 0.30 16.05
C ARG A 328 5.11 0.16 15.99
N ARG A 329 5.63 -0.55 15.01
CA ARG A 329 7.08 -0.60 14.71
C ARG A 329 7.73 0.78 14.58
N PHE A 330 6.95 1.79 14.20
CA PHE A 330 7.42 3.16 13.98
C PHE A 330 7.06 4.12 15.12
N HIS A 331 6.32 3.69 16.14
CA HIS A 331 6.17 4.44 17.38
C HIS A 331 7.22 3.96 18.36
N PRO A 332 8.11 4.86 18.80
CA PRO A 332 9.07 4.51 19.83
C PRO A 332 8.33 4.08 21.10
N GLU A 333 8.69 2.93 21.62
CA GLU A 333 8.31 2.53 22.97
C GLU A 333 8.74 3.62 23.97
N THR A 334 7.97 3.79 25.03
CA THR A 334 8.36 4.70 26.11
C THR A 334 9.67 4.22 26.74
N GLY A 335 10.71 5.04 26.71
CA GLY A 335 12.02 4.71 27.30
C GLY A 335 13.16 4.50 26.33
N LEU A 336 12.96 4.71 25.01
CA LEU A 336 14.04 4.66 24.03
C LEU A 336 15.07 5.76 24.27
N THR A 337 16.33 5.44 24.08
CA THR A 337 17.40 6.44 23.96
C THR A 337 17.20 7.31 22.72
N ASN A 338 17.80 8.50 22.67
CA ASN A 338 17.68 9.38 21.51
C ASN A 338 18.17 8.69 20.22
N GLY A 339 19.25 7.90 20.27
CA GLY A 339 19.76 7.16 19.12
C GLY A 339 18.76 6.13 18.56
N GLU A 340 18.13 5.36 19.44
CA GLU A 340 17.06 4.42 19.07
C GLU A 340 15.86 5.15 18.44
N MET A 341 15.47 6.28 19.03
CA MET A 341 14.39 7.12 18.53
C MET A 341 14.70 7.67 17.12
N GLN A 342 15.92 8.15 16.89
CA GLN A 342 16.33 8.63 15.57
C GLN A 342 16.33 7.50 14.53
N PHE A 343 16.83 6.30 14.90
CA PHE A 343 16.76 5.13 14.05
C PHE A 343 15.31 4.75 13.72
N ALA A 344 14.46 4.64 14.73
CA ALA A 344 13.05 4.29 14.56
C ALA A 344 12.32 5.25 13.60
N ARG A 345 12.57 6.55 13.72
CA ARG A 345 11.90 7.59 12.92
C ARG A 345 12.44 7.74 11.50
N LYS A 346 13.73 7.46 11.27
CA LYS A 346 14.40 7.82 10.01
C LYS A 346 14.92 6.65 9.21
N CYS A 347 15.20 5.52 9.85
CA CYS A 347 15.93 4.42 9.23
C CYS A 347 15.14 3.13 9.18
N SER A 348 14.34 2.82 10.22
CA SER A 348 13.71 1.51 10.43
C SER A 348 12.70 1.14 9.33
N VAL A 349 12.10 2.11 8.65
CA VAL A 349 11.20 1.88 7.52
C VAL A 349 11.91 1.17 6.37
N CYS A 350 13.18 1.57 6.11
CA CYS A 350 13.94 1.09 4.97
C CYS A 350 15.03 0.10 5.34
N HIS A 351 15.49 0.06 6.59
CA HIS A 351 16.66 -0.72 7.01
C HIS A 351 16.35 -1.63 8.20
N THR A 352 16.89 -2.85 8.19
CA THR A 352 16.92 -3.75 9.34
C THR A 352 18.31 -3.70 10.02
N LEU A 353 18.37 -4.08 11.30
CA LEU A 353 19.62 -4.22 12.08
C LEU A 353 20.08 -5.68 12.15
N GLU A 354 19.29 -6.62 11.64
CA GLU A 354 19.55 -8.06 11.73
C GLU A 354 20.30 -8.58 10.51
N ALA A 355 21.17 -9.59 10.70
CA ALA A 355 21.92 -10.22 9.61
C ALA A 355 21.00 -10.88 8.57
N ASN A 356 19.97 -11.60 9.04
CA ASN A 356 19.00 -12.32 8.23
C ASN A 356 17.62 -11.65 8.30
N GLY A 357 17.58 -10.33 8.56
CA GLY A 357 16.34 -9.57 8.61
C GLY A 357 15.62 -9.60 7.26
N ARG A 358 14.28 -9.51 7.30
CA ARG A 358 13.47 -9.43 6.07
C ARG A 358 13.98 -8.33 5.16
N ARG A 359 13.93 -8.57 3.86
CA ARG A 359 14.28 -7.58 2.85
C ARG A 359 13.44 -6.33 3.02
N ARG A 360 14.09 -5.18 2.97
CA ARG A 360 13.46 -3.86 3.01
C ARG A 360 13.92 -3.04 1.82
N ALA A 361 13.36 -1.84 1.66
CA ALA A 361 13.76 -0.89 0.63
C ALA A 361 15.26 -0.54 0.66
N GLY A 362 15.87 -0.53 1.85
CA GLY A 362 17.32 -0.36 2.04
C GLY A 362 18.01 -1.67 2.46
N PRO A 363 19.35 -1.75 2.29
CA PRO A 363 20.12 -2.90 2.73
C PRO A 363 20.11 -3.03 4.26
N THR A 364 20.34 -4.25 4.77
CA THR A 364 20.58 -4.40 6.21
C THR A 364 21.79 -3.57 6.68
N LEU A 365 21.64 -2.94 7.84
CA LEU A 365 22.73 -2.22 8.50
C LEU A 365 23.58 -3.13 9.39
N TYR A 366 23.23 -4.43 9.53
CA TYR A 366 24.06 -5.38 10.26
C TYR A 366 25.49 -5.38 9.72
N GLY A 367 26.49 -5.16 10.57
CA GLY A 367 27.90 -5.08 10.16
C GLY A 367 28.22 -3.90 9.24
N ILE A 368 27.49 -2.78 9.33
CA ILE A 368 27.69 -1.63 8.44
C ILE A 368 29.07 -0.97 8.63
N PHE A 369 29.58 -0.88 9.85
CA PHE A 369 30.87 -0.23 10.12
C PHE A 369 32.03 -1.01 9.53
N GLY A 370 32.82 -0.37 8.67
CA GLY A 370 33.91 -0.99 7.90
C GLY A 370 33.47 -1.59 6.57
N ARG A 371 32.16 -1.65 6.28
CA ARG A 371 31.63 -2.18 5.02
C ARG A 371 31.71 -1.12 3.92
N LYS A 372 32.14 -1.50 2.72
CA LYS A 372 32.13 -0.64 1.54
C LYS A 372 30.68 -0.40 1.09
N ALA A 373 30.34 0.82 0.68
CA ALA A 373 29.05 1.11 0.08
C ALA A 373 28.85 0.26 -1.20
N GLY A 374 27.64 -0.23 -1.42
CA GLY A 374 27.32 -1.04 -2.59
C GLY A 374 27.84 -2.49 -2.56
N SER A 375 28.34 -3.00 -1.42
CA SER A 375 29.01 -4.31 -1.36
C SER A 375 28.21 -5.44 -0.70
N LEU A 376 26.98 -5.18 -0.23
CA LEU A 376 26.16 -6.25 0.34
C LEU A 376 25.65 -7.15 -0.79
N GLU A 377 25.96 -8.44 -0.69
CA GLU A 377 25.56 -9.44 -1.67
C GLU A 377 24.01 -9.58 -1.72
N GLY A 378 23.46 -9.78 -2.93
CA GLY A 378 22.03 -9.98 -3.14
C GLY A 378 21.17 -8.71 -3.02
N TYR A 379 21.73 -7.52 -2.74
CA TYR A 379 20.98 -6.27 -2.73
C TYR A 379 21.18 -5.48 -4.05
N PRO A 380 20.08 -5.03 -4.73
CA PRO A 380 20.14 -4.33 -6.02
C PRO A 380 20.54 -2.87 -5.82
N TYR A 381 21.82 -2.60 -5.74
CA TYR A 381 22.32 -1.23 -5.67
C TYR A 381 22.25 -0.52 -7.04
N SER A 382 22.17 0.82 -7.01
CA SER A 382 22.42 1.63 -8.21
C SER A 382 23.89 1.55 -8.63
N ASP A 383 24.16 1.74 -9.93
CA ASP A 383 25.52 1.76 -10.47
C ASP A 383 26.43 2.73 -9.71
N ALA A 384 25.89 3.90 -9.34
CA ALA A 384 26.64 4.90 -8.57
C ALA A 384 27.14 4.35 -7.21
N LEU A 385 26.33 3.51 -6.53
CA LEU A 385 26.75 2.89 -5.26
C LEU A 385 27.66 1.68 -5.46
N LEU A 386 27.46 0.89 -6.52
CA LEU A 386 28.34 -0.25 -6.85
C LEU A 386 29.79 0.21 -7.09
N TYR A 387 29.97 1.36 -7.73
CA TYR A 387 31.28 1.96 -8.01
C TYR A 387 31.77 2.94 -6.94
N SER A 388 31.00 3.13 -5.86
CA SER A 388 31.38 4.04 -4.77
C SER A 388 32.67 3.57 -4.07
N ARG A 389 33.46 4.54 -3.57
CA ARG A 389 34.66 4.30 -2.75
C ARG A 389 34.40 4.51 -1.26
N ILE A 390 33.18 4.84 -0.89
CA ILE A 390 32.80 5.11 0.50
C ILE A 390 32.93 3.82 1.31
N VAL A 391 33.60 3.89 2.45
CA VAL A 391 33.57 2.88 3.50
C VAL A 391 32.80 3.48 4.67
N TRP A 392 31.79 2.76 5.12
CA TRP A 392 30.92 3.25 6.19
C TRP A 392 31.66 3.25 7.53
N ASN A 393 31.77 4.41 8.13
CA ASN A 393 32.31 4.66 9.45
C ASN A 393 31.56 5.81 10.12
N GLU A 394 31.95 6.22 11.32
CA GLU A 394 31.26 7.30 12.06
C GLU A 394 31.23 8.60 11.25
N GLU A 395 32.32 8.94 10.61
CA GLU A 395 32.52 10.19 9.86
C GLU A 395 31.66 10.22 8.59
N THR A 396 31.64 9.11 7.82
CA THR A 396 30.85 9.01 6.59
C THR A 396 29.35 8.90 6.86
N ILE A 397 28.94 8.30 7.98
CA ILE A 397 27.54 8.26 8.42
C ILE A 397 27.12 9.64 8.94
N ASP A 398 27.97 10.37 9.69
CA ASP A 398 27.68 11.76 10.07
C ASP A 398 27.50 12.66 8.86
N ALA A 399 28.41 12.58 7.89
CA ALA A 399 28.32 13.33 6.65
C ALA A 399 27.03 13.02 5.88
N LEU A 400 26.62 11.75 5.80
CA LEU A 400 25.38 11.32 5.15
C LEU A 400 24.14 12.05 5.71
N PHE A 401 24.05 12.20 7.02
CA PHE A 401 22.93 12.88 7.68
C PHE A 401 23.13 14.38 7.86
N ARG A 402 24.33 14.90 7.78
CA ARG A 402 24.62 16.33 7.82
C ARG A 402 24.36 16.99 6.46
N GLU A 403 24.91 16.44 5.40
CA GLU A 403 24.91 16.99 4.05
C GLU A 403 23.75 16.46 3.22
N GLY A 404 23.36 15.23 3.43
CA GLY A 404 22.28 14.49 2.76
C GLY A 404 22.77 13.42 1.82
N PRO A 405 21.95 12.37 1.58
CA PRO A 405 22.28 11.26 0.68
C PRO A 405 22.41 11.69 -0.77
N ASP A 406 21.77 12.76 -1.18
CA ASP A 406 21.89 13.38 -2.51
C ASP A 406 23.31 13.90 -2.79
N ILE A 407 24.04 14.30 -1.76
CA ILE A 407 25.42 14.81 -1.85
C ILE A 407 26.45 13.73 -1.60
N VAL A 408 26.29 12.96 -0.51
CA VAL A 408 27.26 11.98 -0.05
C VAL A 408 27.21 10.69 -0.90
N THR A 409 26.01 10.29 -1.29
CA THR A 409 25.78 9.08 -2.11
C THR A 409 24.91 9.42 -3.33
N PRO A 410 25.42 10.23 -4.28
CA PRO A 410 24.64 10.63 -5.46
C PRO A 410 24.20 9.40 -6.24
N GLY A 411 22.95 9.41 -6.73
CA GLY A 411 22.32 8.27 -7.41
C GLY A 411 21.77 7.20 -6.46
N THR A 412 21.78 7.44 -5.15
CA THR A 412 21.11 6.59 -4.18
C THR A 412 19.58 6.66 -4.32
N LYS A 413 18.91 5.56 -3.98
CA LYS A 413 17.44 5.52 -3.81
C LYS A 413 17.00 5.97 -2.41
N MET A 414 17.94 6.25 -1.51
CA MET A 414 17.65 6.73 -0.16
C MET A 414 16.99 8.11 -0.22
N PRO A 415 15.84 8.32 0.44
CA PRO A 415 15.20 9.63 0.51
C PRO A 415 16.10 10.68 1.15
N ILE A 416 16.00 11.93 0.70
CA ILE A 416 16.77 13.03 1.28
C ILE A 416 16.36 13.23 2.74
N GLN A 417 17.30 12.91 3.63
CA GLN A 417 17.14 13.06 5.07
C GLN A 417 18.34 13.77 5.66
N ARG A 418 18.09 14.94 6.25
CA ARG A 418 19.13 15.72 6.95
C ARG A 418 18.77 15.84 8.42
N MET A 419 19.79 15.68 9.27
CA MET A 419 19.69 15.85 10.72
C MET A 419 20.51 17.07 11.13
N LYS A 420 19.84 18.19 11.41
CA LYS A 420 20.50 19.47 11.71
C LYS A 420 21.27 19.47 13.04
N ARG A 421 20.72 18.77 14.06
CA ARG A 421 21.32 18.73 15.39
C ARG A 421 22.44 17.69 15.42
N GLU A 422 23.64 18.14 15.78
CA GLU A 422 24.82 17.28 15.90
C GLU A 422 24.61 16.15 16.92
N GLN A 423 24.02 16.47 18.07
CA GLN A 423 23.76 15.47 19.12
C GLN A 423 22.87 14.32 18.62
N ASP A 424 21.86 14.61 17.81
CA ASP A 424 20.97 13.56 17.25
C ASP A 424 21.75 12.64 16.32
N ARG A 425 22.70 13.17 15.54
CA ARG A 425 23.56 12.37 14.65
C ARG A 425 24.53 11.48 15.44
N LEU A 426 25.18 12.05 16.46
CA LEU A 426 26.09 11.31 17.35
C LEU A 426 25.36 10.18 18.09
N ASP A 427 24.18 10.46 18.63
CA ASP A 427 23.39 9.47 19.35
C ASP A 427 22.94 8.33 18.41
N LEU A 428 22.51 8.65 17.17
CA LEU A 428 22.19 7.66 16.15
C LEU A 428 23.41 6.79 15.81
N ILE A 429 24.59 7.37 15.58
CA ILE A 429 25.82 6.65 15.26
C ILE A 429 26.21 5.72 16.40
N ASN A 430 26.15 6.20 17.63
CA ASN A 430 26.45 5.40 18.81
C ASN A 430 25.48 4.22 18.98
N PHE A 431 24.20 4.44 18.69
CA PHE A 431 23.20 3.36 18.66
C PHE A 431 23.54 2.34 17.57
N LEU A 432 23.77 2.78 16.32
CA LEU A 432 24.09 1.90 15.21
C LEU A 432 25.35 1.06 15.49
N LYS A 433 26.38 1.66 16.06
CA LYS A 433 27.61 0.93 16.45
C LYS A 433 27.32 -0.28 17.35
N LYS A 434 26.44 -0.10 18.33
CA LYS A 434 26.07 -1.16 19.27
C LYS A 434 25.13 -2.18 18.62
N ALA A 435 24.11 -1.70 17.91
CA ALA A 435 23.03 -2.52 17.40
C ALA A 435 23.40 -3.33 16.14
N THR A 436 24.45 -2.92 15.41
CA THR A 436 24.89 -3.59 14.17
C THR A 436 26.24 -4.31 14.30
N ALA A 437 26.79 -4.40 15.52
CA ALA A 437 28.08 -5.06 15.76
C ALA A 437 27.99 -6.56 15.45
N ILE A 438 28.98 -7.06 14.70
CA ILE A 438 29.13 -8.50 14.47
C ILE A 438 29.67 -9.14 15.75
N PRO A 439 29.03 -10.14 16.38
CA PRO A 439 29.53 -10.81 17.55
C PRO A 439 30.92 -11.48 17.27
N ALA A 440 31.82 -11.33 18.19
CA ALA A 440 33.19 -11.85 18.04
C ALA A 440 33.28 -13.39 17.80
N THR A 441 32.21 -14.12 18.12
CA THR A 441 32.11 -15.59 17.92
C THR A 441 31.89 -16.01 16.47
N SER A 442 31.56 -15.11 15.55
CA SER A 442 31.31 -15.43 14.12
C SER A 442 32.55 -15.21 13.22
N MET A 443 33.67 -14.77 13.74
CA MET A 443 34.93 -14.56 12.97
C MET A 443 35.84 -15.79 12.84
N ASN A 444 35.45 -16.94 13.39
CA ASN A 444 36.26 -18.18 13.40
C ASN A 444 35.54 -19.36 12.73
N GLN A 445 34.73 -19.14 11.71
CA GLN A 445 34.21 -20.22 10.85
C GLN A 445 34.53 -19.95 9.38
#